data_ac89c5daf8eb231d66adbe0333b75269
#
_entry.id   ac89c5daf8eb231d66adbe0333b75269
#
_cell.length_a   1.000
_cell.length_b   1.000
_cell.length_c   1.000
_cell.angle_alpha   90.00
_cell.angle_beta   90.00
_cell.angle_gamma   90.00
#
_symmetry.space_group_name_H-M   'P 1'
#
loop_
_entity.id
_entity.type
_entity.pdbx_description
1 polymer ?
#
loop_
_entity_poly.entity_id
_entity_poly.type
_entity_poly.pdbx_seq_one_letter_code
_entity_poly.pdbx_strand_id
1 'polypeptide(L)'
;ADAMVAGVTRNFNMALKEVQRVLDVDDTLIGLSILLARGRTLFVADTSIHELPDAEELAEIAVKAAETVRRLGRNPRVAFLSYSTFGNPPGDRAEKVREAIRILDKKGVDFEYEGEMPPEIALDPKGHPAYAFNRLTKPANVLVMPAIHSAAISTKLVQALGGATVIGPLLVGLEKPVQIVSLGASVSEIITAATFAAYDAGPAFQGSGLTSAPRPPAAVVEP
;
A
#
# COMPACT_ATOMS: atom_id res chain seq x y z
N ALA A 1 -7.58 -16.78 -19.64
CA ALA A 1 -7.20 -16.99 -18.24
C ALA A 1 -7.76 -15.84 -17.40
N ASP A 2 -8.15 -16.12 -16.16
CA ASP A 2 -8.78 -15.12 -15.27
C ASP A 2 -7.73 -14.37 -14.47
N ALA A 3 -6.57 -14.98 -14.22
CA ALA A 3 -5.42 -14.38 -13.56
C ALA A 3 -4.11 -15.00 -14.05
N MET A 4 -2.98 -14.32 -13.79
CA MET A 4 -1.66 -14.79 -14.16
C MET A 4 -0.63 -14.52 -13.06
N VAL A 5 0.33 -15.43 -12.89
CA VAL A 5 1.57 -15.19 -12.15
C VAL A 5 2.74 -15.34 -13.10
N ALA A 6 3.60 -14.34 -13.14
CA ALA A 6 4.78 -14.31 -14.00
C ALA A 6 6.04 -14.00 -13.17
N GLY A 7 7.23 -14.14 -13.77
CA GLY A 7 8.50 -13.85 -13.12
C GLY A 7 9.44 -15.04 -13.03
N VAL A 8 10.30 -15.07 -12.01
CA VAL A 8 11.31 -16.10 -11.74
C VAL A 8 12.46 -16.14 -12.78
N THR A 9 12.18 -15.96 -14.06
CA THR A 9 13.16 -16.04 -15.15
C THR A 9 13.53 -14.68 -15.74
N ARG A 10 12.82 -13.62 -15.38
CA ARG A 10 13.04 -12.25 -15.87
C ARG A 10 12.95 -11.26 -14.71
N ASN A 11 13.61 -10.11 -14.84
CA ASN A 11 13.44 -9.04 -13.86
C ASN A 11 12.02 -8.43 -13.98
N PHE A 12 11.57 -7.80 -12.89
CA PHE A 12 10.24 -7.23 -12.77
C PHE A 12 9.87 -6.29 -13.94
N ASN A 13 10.76 -5.34 -14.27
CA ASN A 13 10.49 -4.35 -15.31
C ASN A 13 10.36 -4.96 -16.71
N MET A 14 11.12 -6.01 -17.01
CA MET A 14 10.98 -6.73 -18.28
C MET A 14 9.65 -7.48 -18.34
N ALA A 15 9.30 -8.18 -17.26
CA ALA A 15 8.03 -8.88 -17.18
C ALA A 15 6.84 -7.92 -17.27
N LEU A 16 6.90 -6.79 -16.57
CA LEU A 16 5.87 -5.76 -16.61
C LEU A 16 5.65 -5.20 -18.01
N LYS A 17 6.73 -4.88 -18.73
CA LYS A 17 6.63 -4.41 -20.14
C LYS A 17 5.93 -5.40 -21.05
N GLU A 18 6.17 -6.70 -20.88
CA GLU A 18 5.49 -7.73 -21.68
C GLU A 18 4.00 -7.83 -21.30
N VAL A 19 3.67 -7.71 -20.03
CA VAL A 19 2.27 -7.67 -19.56
C VAL A 19 1.53 -6.48 -20.14
N GLN A 20 2.11 -5.28 -20.07
CA GLN A 20 1.52 -4.04 -20.58
C GLN A 20 1.38 -3.99 -22.12
N ARG A 21 2.01 -4.91 -22.85
CA ARG A 21 1.78 -5.07 -24.31
C ARG A 21 0.49 -5.80 -24.63
N VAL A 22 -0.08 -6.49 -23.67
CA VAL A 22 -1.22 -7.42 -23.88
C VAL A 22 -2.43 -7.02 -23.03
N LEU A 23 -2.21 -6.42 -21.87
CA LEU A 23 -3.24 -5.98 -20.94
C LEU A 23 -3.18 -4.48 -20.75
N ASP A 24 -4.34 -3.86 -20.83
CA ASP A 24 -4.49 -2.43 -20.56
C ASP A 24 -4.46 -2.16 -19.06
N VAL A 25 -4.09 -0.91 -18.72
CA VAL A 25 -4.24 -0.37 -17.37
C VAL A 25 -5.68 0.08 -17.22
N ASP A 26 -6.35 -0.35 -16.17
CA ASP A 26 -7.75 -0.02 -15.89
C ASP A 26 -7.91 1.47 -15.57
N ASP A 27 -7.16 1.95 -14.56
CA ASP A 27 -7.07 3.38 -14.20
C ASP A 27 -5.60 3.76 -13.96
N THR A 28 -5.13 3.52 -12.72
CA THR A 28 -3.75 3.76 -12.30
C THR A 28 -3.10 2.46 -11.86
N LEU A 29 -1.99 2.12 -12.48
CA LEU A 29 -1.19 0.96 -12.13
C LEU A 29 -0.24 1.30 -11.00
N ILE A 30 -0.29 0.55 -9.89
CA ILE A 30 0.59 0.74 -8.74
C ILE A 30 1.20 -0.58 -8.26
N GLY A 31 2.33 -0.48 -7.59
CA GLY A 31 2.89 -1.54 -6.77
C GLY A 31 2.52 -1.35 -5.30
N LEU A 32 1.78 -2.26 -4.73
CA LEU A 32 1.38 -2.23 -3.33
C LEU A 32 2.13 -3.28 -2.52
N SER A 33 2.83 -2.87 -1.47
CA SER A 33 3.47 -3.82 -0.55
C SER A 33 2.70 -3.86 0.78
N ILE A 34 2.51 -5.07 1.31
CA ILE A 34 1.92 -5.27 2.63
C ILE A 34 3.04 -5.53 3.63
N LEU A 35 3.09 -4.70 4.66
CA LEU A 35 4.06 -4.78 5.73
C LEU A 35 3.37 -5.28 7.01
N LEU A 36 3.76 -6.46 7.46
CA LEU A 36 3.28 -7.04 8.72
C LEU A 36 4.35 -6.82 9.79
N ALA A 37 4.09 -5.92 10.75
CA ALA A 37 5.04 -5.56 11.78
C ALA A 37 4.35 -5.27 13.11
N ARG A 38 4.86 -5.84 14.20
CA ARG A 38 4.38 -5.58 15.58
C ARG A 38 2.84 -5.65 15.72
N GLY A 39 2.22 -6.65 15.11
CA GLY A 39 0.77 -6.84 15.14
C GLY A 39 -0.03 -5.84 14.28
N ARG A 40 0.64 -4.99 13.50
CA ARG A 40 0.02 -4.07 12.54
C ARG A 40 0.15 -4.59 11.12
N THR A 41 -0.87 -4.32 10.31
CA THR A 41 -0.83 -4.49 8.85
C THR A 41 -0.81 -3.10 8.24
N LEU A 42 0.25 -2.80 7.51
CA LEU A 42 0.42 -1.55 6.78
C LEU A 42 0.49 -1.83 5.28
N PHE A 43 -0.04 -0.94 4.48
CA PHE A 43 0.02 -0.98 3.02
C PHE A 43 0.90 0.17 2.56
N VAL A 44 1.92 -0.10 1.78
CA VAL A 44 2.88 0.89 1.29
C VAL A 44 2.75 1.01 -0.22
N ALA A 45 2.52 2.20 -0.71
CA ALA A 45 2.36 2.53 -2.13
C ALA A 45 3.10 3.84 -2.48
N ASP A 46 3.65 4.03 -3.67
CA ASP A 46 3.90 3.02 -4.69
C ASP A 46 5.29 2.41 -4.47
N THR A 47 5.41 1.11 -4.62
CA THR A 47 6.66 0.40 -4.34
C THR A 47 7.39 -0.11 -5.58
N SER A 48 6.84 0.11 -6.80
CA SER A 48 7.43 -0.51 -8.00
C SER A 48 7.16 0.13 -9.36
N ILE A 49 6.26 1.10 -9.48
CA ILE A 49 5.83 1.64 -10.77
C ILE A 49 6.33 3.08 -10.98
N HIS A 50 5.94 4.01 -10.11
CA HIS A 50 6.22 5.43 -10.28
C HIS A 50 7.54 5.80 -9.61
N GLU A 51 8.57 6.07 -10.40
CA GLU A 51 9.89 6.42 -9.87
C GLU A 51 9.87 7.71 -9.07
N LEU A 52 9.25 8.76 -9.63
CA LEU A 52 9.11 10.07 -9.00
C LEU A 52 7.74 10.67 -9.37
N PRO A 53 6.66 10.22 -8.74
CA PRO A 53 5.31 10.64 -9.08
C PRO A 53 5.13 12.15 -8.89
N ASP A 54 4.30 12.75 -9.74
CA ASP A 54 3.83 14.12 -9.56
C ASP A 54 2.66 14.18 -8.56
N ALA A 55 2.00 15.33 -8.42
CA ALA A 55 0.95 15.52 -7.44
C ALA A 55 -0.33 14.76 -7.80
N GLU A 56 -0.68 14.75 -9.08
CA GLU A 56 -1.80 14.01 -9.64
C GLU A 56 -1.59 12.50 -9.47
N GLU A 57 -0.41 12.00 -9.84
CA GLU A 57 -0.04 10.60 -9.69
C GLU A 57 -0.05 10.16 -8.21
N LEU A 58 0.45 11.01 -7.29
CA LEU A 58 0.38 10.72 -5.85
C LEU A 58 -1.06 10.60 -5.34
N ALA A 59 -1.96 11.48 -5.80
CA ALA A 59 -3.36 11.42 -5.44
C ALA A 59 -4.04 10.16 -6.00
N GLU A 60 -3.73 9.78 -7.24
CA GLU A 60 -4.26 8.56 -7.86
C GLU A 60 -3.72 7.29 -7.19
N ILE A 61 -2.43 7.24 -6.86
CA ILE A 61 -1.83 6.17 -6.05
C ILE A 61 -2.59 6.00 -4.74
N ALA A 62 -2.91 7.11 -4.06
CA ALA A 62 -3.66 7.06 -2.80
C ALA A 62 -5.07 6.50 -2.98
N VAL A 63 -5.79 6.91 -4.01
CA VAL A 63 -7.13 6.40 -4.33
C VAL A 63 -7.07 4.91 -4.63
N LYS A 64 -6.19 4.48 -5.54
CA LYS A 64 -6.07 3.06 -5.92
C LYS A 64 -5.62 2.18 -4.74
N ALA A 65 -4.72 2.66 -3.91
CA ALA A 65 -4.31 1.97 -2.69
C ALA A 65 -5.47 1.86 -1.69
N ALA A 66 -6.25 2.93 -1.48
CA ALA A 66 -7.41 2.92 -0.60
C ALA A 66 -8.49 1.95 -1.08
N GLU A 67 -8.81 1.93 -2.37
CA GLU A 67 -9.75 0.97 -2.97
C GLU A 67 -9.31 -0.48 -2.74
N THR A 68 -8.02 -0.75 -2.96
CA THR A 68 -7.46 -2.10 -2.76
C THR A 68 -7.55 -2.53 -1.31
N VAL A 69 -7.21 -1.64 -0.38
CA VAL A 69 -7.30 -1.90 1.07
C VAL A 69 -8.74 -2.16 1.49
N ARG A 70 -9.70 -1.45 0.89
CA ARG A 70 -11.13 -1.66 1.13
C ARG A 70 -11.61 -3.03 0.59
N ARG A 71 -11.16 -3.43 -0.61
CA ARG A 71 -11.42 -4.78 -1.15
C ARG A 71 -10.87 -5.88 -0.24
N LEU A 72 -9.74 -5.63 0.43
CA LEU A 72 -9.17 -6.52 1.44
C LEU A 72 -9.90 -6.46 2.81
N GLY A 73 -11.08 -5.84 2.87
CA GLY A 73 -11.94 -5.81 4.07
C GLY A 73 -11.46 -4.86 5.16
N ARG A 74 -10.68 -3.82 4.82
CA ARG A 74 -10.17 -2.85 5.80
C ARG A 74 -10.58 -1.43 5.43
N ASN A 75 -10.84 -0.60 6.45
CA ASN A 75 -11.07 0.83 6.25
C ASN A 75 -9.73 1.54 6.00
N PRO A 76 -9.51 2.15 4.82
CA PRO A 76 -8.28 2.86 4.51
C PRO A 76 -8.16 4.15 5.33
N ARG A 77 -6.98 4.40 5.86
CA ARG A 77 -6.54 5.67 6.46
C ARG A 77 -5.17 5.96 5.86
N VAL A 78 -5.15 6.94 4.97
CA VAL A 78 -4.01 7.23 4.11
C VAL A 78 -3.15 8.33 4.70
N ALA A 79 -1.86 8.07 4.87
CA ALA A 79 -0.87 9.09 5.21
C ALA A 79 0.10 9.28 4.05
N PHE A 80 0.25 10.53 3.62
CA PHE A 80 1.29 10.90 2.66
C PHE A 80 2.58 11.20 3.41
N LEU A 81 3.60 10.37 3.17
CA LEU A 81 4.86 10.46 3.90
C LEU A 81 5.83 11.46 3.29
N SER A 82 6.53 12.16 4.15
CA SER A 82 7.60 13.08 3.80
C SER A 82 8.59 13.22 4.96
N TYR A 83 9.74 13.85 4.69
CA TYR A 83 10.65 14.35 5.71
C TYR A 83 10.12 15.63 6.37
N SER A 84 9.24 16.36 5.70
CA SER A 84 8.57 17.57 6.17
C SER A 84 7.31 17.21 6.95
N THR A 85 6.90 18.08 7.85
CA THR A 85 5.73 17.92 8.69
C THR A 85 4.83 19.15 8.54
N PHE A 86 3.72 19.04 7.81
CA PHE A 86 2.74 20.09 7.59
C PHE A 86 3.38 21.45 7.20
N GLY A 87 4.33 21.40 6.24
CA GLY A 87 5.00 22.59 5.69
C GLY A 87 6.35 22.91 6.31
N ASN A 88 6.82 22.18 7.31
CA ASN A 88 8.09 22.47 7.96
C ASN A 88 9.02 21.24 8.04
N PRO A 89 10.26 21.30 7.51
CA PRO A 89 10.82 22.40 6.73
C PRO A 89 10.19 22.50 5.33
N PRO A 90 10.15 23.70 4.71
CA PRO A 90 9.64 23.87 3.36
C PRO A 90 10.55 23.20 2.33
N GLY A 91 9.98 22.82 1.18
CA GLY A 91 10.72 22.24 0.07
C GLY A 91 9.79 21.79 -1.06
N ASP A 92 10.29 21.83 -2.30
CA ASP A 92 9.50 21.58 -3.51
C ASP A 92 8.87 20.18 -3.52
N ARG A 93 9.60 19.18 -3.01
CA ARG A 93 9.09 17.80 -2.93
C ARG A 93 7.98 17.65 -1.89
N ALA A 94 8.10 18.36 -0.76
CA ALA A 94 7.05 18.40 0.25
C ALA A 94 5.82 19.18 -0.25
N GLU A 95 6.03 20.28 -1.02
CA GLU A 95 4.94 21.02 -1.66
C GLU A 95 4.16 20.14 -2.65
N LYS A 96 4.84 19.32 -3.44
CA LYS A 96 4.19 18.35 -4.32
C LYS A 96 3.25 17.40 -3.56
N VAL A 97 3.67 16.91 -2.40
CA VAL A 97 2.83 16.06 -1.54
C VAL A 97 1.61 16.83 -1.02
N ARG A 98 1.78 18.10 -0.61
CA ARG A 98 0.64 18.95 -0.20
C ARG A 98 -0.33 19.21 -1.35
N GLU A 99 0.18 19.37 -2.58
CA GLU A 99 -0.69 19.53 -3.74
C GLU A 99 -1.53 18.27 -3.99
N ALA A 100 -0.97 17.07 -3.81
CA ALA A 100 -1.73 15.83 -3.88
C ALA A 100 -2.88 15.80 -2.86
N ILE A 101 -2.67 16.30 -1.65
CA ILE A 101 -3.74 16.45 -0.64
C ILE A 101 -4.85 17.39 -1.14
N ARG A 102 -4.48 18.55 -1.71
CA ARG A 102 -5.46 19.51 -2.27
C ARG A 102 -6.25 18.91 -3.44
N ILE A 103 -5.64 18.03 -4.23
CA ILE A 103 -6.31 17.31 -5.30
C ILE A 103 -7.36 16.35 -4.71
N LEU A 104 -7.03 15.61 -3.65
CA LEU A 104 -7.99 14.75 -2.96
C LEU A 104 -9.13 15.54 -2.30
N ASP A 105 -8.82 16.73 -1.73
CA ASP A 105 -9.85 17.63 -1.19
C ASP A 105 -10.85 18.06 -2.27
N LYS A 106 -10.37 18.36 -3.48
CA LYS A 106 -11.22 18.70 -4.64
C LYS A 106 -12.01 17.49 -5.17
N LYS A 107 -11.41 16.28 -5.15
CA LYS A 107 -12.07 15.04 -5.59
C LYS A 107 -13.17 14.58 -4.62
N GLY A 108 -13.13 14.99 -3.35
CA GLY A 108 -14.14 14.62 -2.35
C GLY A 108 -14.16 13.13 -2.05
N VAL A 109 -13.00 12.52 -1.83
CA VAL A 109 -12.85 11.09 -1.55
C VAL A 109 -13.48 10.68 -0.20
N ASP A 110 -13.91 9.43 -0.08
CA ASP A 110 -14.68 8.89 1.05
C ASP A 110 -13.83 8.12 2.08
N PHE A 111 -12.54 8.41 2.16
CA PHE A 111 -11.61 7.82 3.15
C PHE A 111 -10.82 8.90 3.88
N GLU A 112 -10.31 8.56 5.07
CA GLU A 112 -9.44 9.46 5.82
C GLU A 112 -8.07 9.55 5.15
N TYR A 113 -7.57 10.77 4.98
CA TYR A 113 -6.21 11.03 4.48
C TYR A 113 -5.65 12.29 5.10
N GLU A 114 -4.33 12.36 5.21
CA GLU A 114 -3.61 13.51 5.72
C GLU A 114 -2.13 13.46 5.30
N GLY A 115 -1.45 14.60 5.36
CA GLY A 115 -0.02 14.79 5.12
C GLY A 115 0.32 16.25 4.79
N GLU A 116 1.55 16.56 4.50
CA GLU A 116 2.67 15.61 4.54
C GLU A 116 3.15 15.45 5.98
N MET A 117 3.58 14.26 6.31
CA MET A 117 4.06 13.96 7.66
C MET A 117 5.10 12.82 7.68
N PRO A 118 5.98 12.76 8.67
CA PRO A 118 6.86 11.61 8.86
C PRO A 118 6.12 10.40 9.46
N PRO A 119 6.72 9.19 9.37
CA PRO A 119 6.07 7.95 9.78
C PRO A 119 5.61 7.91 11.24
N GLU A 120 6.33 8.54 12.16
CA GLU A 120 5.98 8.55 13.58
C GLU A 120 4.66 9.25 13.84
N ILE A 121 4.36 10.33 13.11
CA ILE A 121 3.06 11.04 13.22
C ILE A 121 1.96 10.24 12.52
N ALA A 122 2.24 9.68 11.35
CA ALA A 122 1.29 8.86 10.62
C ALA A 122 0.82 7.62 11.40
N LEU A 123 1.73 7.02 12.17
CA LEU A 123 1.47 5.79 12.93
C LEU A 123 0.98 6.05 14.38
N ASP A 124 1.06 7.28 14.85
CA ASP A 124 0.53 7.72 16.15
C ASP A 124 0.01 9.17 16.09
N PRO A 125 -1.07 9.44 15.32
CA PRO A 125 -1.55 10.82 15.10
C PRO A 125 -2.05 11.51 16.38
N LYS A 126 -2.42 10.76 17.41
CA LYS A 126 -2.91 11.31 18.69
C LYS A 126 -1.80 11.50 19.73
N GLY A 127 -0.65 10.84 19.56
CA GLY A 127 0.53 10.99 20.41
C GLY A 127 1.29 12.31 20.23
N HIS A 128 0.86 13.15 19.28
CA HIS A 128 1.53 14.40 18.90
C HIS A 128 0.60 15.63 19.08
N PRO A 129 0.44 16.17 20.31
CA PRO A 129 -0.48 17.27 20.60
C PRO A 129 -0.25 18.54 19.77
N ALA A 130 0.99 18.77 19.32
CA ALA A 130 1.32 19.91 18.45
C ALA A 130 0.58 19.86 17.10
N TYR A 131 0.11 18.68 16.69
CA TYR A 131 -0.62 18.44 15.44
C TYR A 131 -2.06 17.99 15.69
N ALA A 132 -2.73 18.59 16.66
CA ALA A 132 -4.12 18.28 17.03
C ALA A 132 -5.11 18.47 15.85
N PHE A 133 -4.73 19.25 14.84
CA PHE A 133 -5.49 19.47 13.60
C PHE A 133 -5.40 18.31 12.60
N ASN A 134 -4.53 17.31 12.85
CA ASN A 134 -4.40 16.12 11.99
C ASN A 134 -5.76 15.41 11.81
N ARG A 135 -6.19 15.26 10.56
CA ARG A 135 -7.49 14.69 10.18
C ARG A 135 -7.60 13.17 10.43
N LEU A 136 -6.48 12.47 10.58
CA LEU A 136 -6.50 11.05 10.90
C LEU A 136 -7.03 10.80 12.31
N THR A 137 -8.11 10.03 12.42
CA THR A 137 -8.73 9.68 13.71
C THR A 137 -8.01 8.56 14.44
N LYS A 138 -7.29 7.70 13.70
CA LYS A 138 -6.51 6.55 14.16
C LYS A 138 -5.21 6.44 13.36
N PRO A 139 -4.25 5.60 13.79
CA PRO A 139 -3.05 5.33 13.01
C PRO A 139 -3.35 5.01 11.54
N ALA A 140 -2.57 5.59 10.64
CA ALA A 140 -2.63 5.25 9.23
C ALA A 140 -2.36 3.77 9.01
N ASN A 141 -3.02 3.19 8.02
CA ASN A 141 -2.75 1.84 7.55
C ASN A 141 -2.36 1.79 6.07
N VAL A 142 -2.47 2.92 5.37
CA VAL A 142 -1.96 3.13 4.01
C VAL A 142 -0.92 4.24 4.05
N LEU A 143 0.28 3.94 3.59
CA LEU A 143 1.41 4.86 3.56
C LEU A 143 1.77 5.14 2.10
N VAL A 144 1.48 6.35 1.62
CA VAL A 144 1.86 6.80 0.28
C VAL A 144 3.25 7.42 0.35
N MET A 145 4.17 6.84 -0.38
CA MET A 145 5.57 7.25 -0.40
C MET A 145 5.81 8.31 -1.48
N PRO A 146 6.66 9.30 -1.24
CA PRO A 146 6.89 10.39 -2.19
C PRO A 146 7.66 9.97 -3.46
N ALA A 147 8.28 8.79 -3.43
CA ALA A 147 9.03 8.22 -4.54
C ALA A 147 9.34 6.75 -4.29
N ILE A 148 9.59 5.98 -5.35
CA ILE A 148 9.94 4.56 -5.28
C ILE A 148 11.21 4.30 -4.44
N HIS A 149 12.18 5.22 -4.45
CA HIS A 149 13.40 5.11 -3.64
C HIS A 149 13.09 5.04 -2.14
N SER A 150 12.24 5.95 -1.65
CA SER A 150 11.84 5.94 -0.24
C SER A 150 11.03 4.68 0.11
N ALA A 151 10.13 4.26 -0.76
CA ALA A 151 9.36 3.03 -0.59
C ALA A 151 10.27 1.79 -0.54
N ALA A 152 11.12 1.62 -1.56
CA ALA A 152 11.98 0.45 -1.68
C ALA A 152 13.02 0.36 -0.57
N ILE A 153 13.64 1.48 -0.19
CA ILE A 153 14.65 1.50 0.88
C ILE A 153 14.00 1.22 2.23
N SER A 154 12.91 1.90 2.56
CA SER A 154 12.26 1.75 3.87
C SER A 154 11.69 0.36 4.08
N THR A 155 11.01 -0.22 3.09
CA THR A 155 10.46 -1.58 3.19
C THR A 155 11.55 -2.63 3.34
N LYS A 156 12.63 -2.54 2.54
CA LYS A 156 13.77 -3.47 2.63
C LYS A 156 14.55 -3.30 3.94
N LEU A 157 14.70 -2.05 4.43
CA LEU A 157 15.40 -1.79 5.68
C LEU A 157 14.65 -2.40 6.87
N VAL A 158 13.33 -2.21 6.94
CA VAL A 158 12.50 -2.79 8.00
C VAL A 158 12.53 -4.32 7.93
N GLN A 159 12.51 -4.90 6.75
CA GLN A 159 12.64 -6.35 6.53
C GLN A 159 14.00 -6.88 7.00
N ALA A 160 15.10 -6.20 6.61
CA ALA A 160 16.46 -6.62 6.93
C ALA A 160 16.80 -6.51 8.43
N LEU A 161 16.26 -5.51 9.12
CA LEU A 161 16.45 -5.34 10.57
C LEU A 161 15.64 -6.34 11.41
N GLY A 162 14.74 -7.09 10.78
CA GLY A 162 13.87 -8.04 11.44
C GLY A 162 12.63 -7.41 12.09
N GLY A 163 11.65 -8.25 12.40
CA GLY A 163 10.40 -7.82 13.02
C GLY A 163 9.32 -7.37 12.02
N ALA A 164 9.56 -7.47 10.73
CA ALA A 164 8.54 -7.27 9.71
C ALA A 164 8.61 -8.34 8.61
N THR A 165 7.44 -8.78 8.16
CA THR A 165 7.27 -9.54 6.92
C THR A 165 6.74 -8.59 5.84
N VAL A 166 7.39 -8.59 4.67
CA VAL A 166 6.96 -7.81 3.51
C VAL A 166 6.39 -8.77 2.47
N ILE A 167 5.17 -8.51 2.04
CA ILE A 167 4.48 -9.21 0.96
C ILE A 167 4.36 -8.25 -0.22
N GLY A 168 4.77 -8.66 -1.39
CA GLY A 168 4.75 -7.82 -2.59
C GLY A 168 6.14 -7.48 -3.14
N PRO A 169 6.22 -6.54 -4.10
CA PRO A 169 5.13 -5.68 -4.55
C PRO A 169 4.00 -6.45 -5.24
N LEU A 170 2.77 -6.15 -4.87
CA LEU A 170 1.57 -6.64 -5.53
C LEU A 170 1.18 -5.63 -6.62
N LEU A 171 1.01 -6.12 -7.83
CA LEU A 171 0.62 -5.29 -8.97
C LEU A 171 -0.90 -5.11 -8.96
N VAL A 172 -1.35 -3.86 -8.98
CA VAL A 172 -2.78 -3.48 -8.90
C VAL A 172 -3.09 -2.43 -9.96
N GLY A 173 -4.22 -2.57 -10.65
CA GLY A 173 -4.69 -1.60 -11.64
C GLY A 173 -4.57 -2.07 -13.09
N LEU A 174 -4.36 -3.34 -13.34
CA LEU A 174 -4.50 -3.97 -14.65
C LEU A 174 -5.93 -4.49 -14.86
N GLU A 175 -6.39 -4.48 -16.10
CA GLU A 175 -7.70 -5.03 -16.51
C GLU A 175 -7.90 -6.49 -16.05
N LYS A 176 -6.83 -7.28 -16.01
CA LYS A 176 -6.82 -8.64 -15.49
C LYS A 176 -5.76 -8.78 -14.40
N PRO A 177 -6.03 -9.53 -13.33
CA PRO A 177 -5.07 -9.73 -12.25
C PRO A 177 -3.79 -10.43 -12.73
N VAL A 178 -2.67 -9.73 -12.62
CA VAL A 178 -1.34 -10.27 -12.87
C VAL A 178 -0.44 -9.95 -11.69
N GLN A 179 0.28 -10.97 -11.21
CA GLN A 179 1.33 -10.77 -10.22
C GLN A 179 2.68 -11.14 -10.81
N ILE A 180 3.69 -10.32 -10.52
CA ILE A 180 5.06 -10.52 -10.99
C ILE A 180 5.95 -10.78 -9.81
N VAL A 181 6.50 -11.98 -9.71
CA VAL A 181 7.44 -12.36 -8.64
C VAL A 181 8.90 -12.11 -9.06
N SER A 182 9.78 -11.91 -8.07
CA SER A 182 11.21 -11.66 -8.31
C SER A 182 11.95 -12.88 -8.87
N LEU A 183 13.15 -12.65 -9.40
CA LEU A 183 14.05 -13.73 -9.89
C LEU A 183 14.40 -14.76 -8.82
N GLY A 184 14.50 -14.32 -7.56
CA GLY A 184 14.82 -15.18 -6.41
C GLY A 184 13.62 -15.53 -5.54
N ALA A 185 12.40 -15.44 -6.10
CA ALA A 185 11.19 -15.68 -5.31
C ALA A 185 11.16 -17.10 -4.73
N SER A 186 10.88 -17.17 -3.44
CA SER A 186 10.63 -18.41 -2.72
C SER A 186 9.28 -19.02 -3.13
N VAL A 187 9.10 -20.31 -2.86
CA VAL A 187 7.82 -21.00 -3.07
C VAL A 187 6.67 -20.29 -2.33
N SER A 188 6.92 -19.81 -1.12
CA SER A 188 5.93 -19.06 -0.34
C SER A 188 5.50 -17.75 -1.01
N GLU A 189 6.45 -17.02 -1.59
CA GLU A 189 6.14 -15.77 -2.33
C GLU A 189 5.35 -16.06 -3.60
N ILE A 190 5.66 -17.14 -4.32
CA ILE A 190 4.90 -17.56 -5.50
C ILE A 190 3.45 -17.93 -5.12
N ILE A 191 3.28 -18.71 -4.04
CA ILE A 191 1.95 -19.10 -3.53
C ILE A 191 1.17 -17.85 -3.12
N THR A 192 1.81 -16.92 -2.43
CA THR A 192 1.19 -15.66 -2.01
C THR A 192 0.74 -14.83 -3.21
N ALA A 193 1.60 -14.69 -4.23
CA ALA A 193 1.26 -14.00 -5.47
C ALA A 193 0.08 -14.67 -6.21
N ALA A 194 0.06 -15.99 -6.28
CA ALA A 194 -1.03 -16.75 -6.89
C ALA A 194 -2.34 -16.58 -6.11
N THR A 195 -2.27 -16.58 -4.78
CA THR A 195 -3.44 -16.35 -3.93
C THR A 195 -4.04 -14.96 -4.15
N PHE A 196 -3.19 -13.93 -4.25
CA PHE A 196 -3.63 -12.57 -4.54
C PHE A 196 -4.25 -12.46 -5.94
N ALA A 197 -3.60 -13.02 -6.95
CA ALA A 197 -4.13 -13.01 -8.32
C ALA A 197 -5.49 -13.73 -8.41
N ALA A 198 -5.64 -14.86 -7.73
CA ALA A 198 -6.91 -15.59 -7.67
C ALA A 198 -7.99 -14.82 -6.90
N TYR A 199 -7.62 -14.15 -5.80
CA TYR A 199 -8.55 -13.32 -5.03
C TYR A 199 -9.09 -12.16 -5.87
N ASP A 200 -8.22 -11.46 -6.59
CA ASP A 200 -8.60 -10.34 -7.46
C ASP A 200 -9.43 -10.80 -8.69
N ALA A 201 -9.25 -12.03 -9.16
CA ALA A 201 -10.03 -12.61 -10.25
C ALA A 201 -11.42 -13.12 -9.81
N GLY A 202 -11.63 -13.31 -8.52
CA GLY A 202 -12.90 -13.78 -7.97
C GLY A 202 -14.02 -12.74 -8.11
N PRO A 203 -15.30 -13.15 -8.03
CA PRO A 203 -16.40 -12.20 -7.93
C PRO A 203 -16.15 -11.32 -6.71
N ALA A 204 -16.28 -10.00 -6.88
CA ALA A 204 -16.11 -9.04 -5.79
C ALA A 204 -16.89 -9.55 -4.58
N PHE A 205 -16.18 -9.74 -3.46
CA PHE A 205 -16.78 -10.23 -2.22
C PHE A 205 -17.83 -9.20 -1.78
N GLN A 206 -19.08 -9.42 -2.20
CA GLN A 206 -20.20 -8.66 -1.69
C GLN A 206 -20.30 -9.04 -0.22
N GLY A 207 -19.93 -8.08 0.63
CA GLY A 207 -19.86 -8.25 2.08
C GLY A 207 -21.13 -8.77 2.69
N SER A 208 -21.28 -10.09 2.71
CA SER A 208 -22.23 -10.79 3.54
C SER A 208 -21.46 -11.28 4.78
N GLY A 209 -21.63 -10.52 5.88
CA GLY A 209 -21.45 -10.97 7.24
C GLY A 209 -20.35 -11.98 7.50
N LEU A 210 -19.12 -11.53 7.69
CA LEU A 210 -18.15 -12.28 8.48
C LEU A 210 -18.67 -12.30 9.93
N THR A 211 -19.48 -13.31 10.24
CA THR A 211 -19.62 -13.77 11.62
C THR A 211 -18.22 -14.01 12.16
N SER A 212 -17.92 -13.37 13.29
CA SER A 212 -16.65 -13.43 14.00
C SER A 212 -16.07 -14.85 13.97
N ALA A 213 -14.83 -14.97 13.49
CA ALA A 213 -14.07 -16.20 13.63
C ALA A 213 -14.09 -16.64 15.11
N PRO A 214 -14.27 -17.93 15.39
CA PRO A 214 -14.27 -18.40 16.77
C PRO A 214 -12.94 -18.02 17.44
N ARG A 215 -13.08 -17.38 18.61
CA ARG A 215 -11.93 -16.99 19.44
C ARG A 215 -11.14 -18.26 19.78
N PRO A 216 -9.79 -18.28 19.57
CA PRO A 216 -9.01 -19.43 20.01
C PRO A 216 -9.22 -19.65 21.51
N PRO A 217 -9.23 -20.89 21.99
CA PRO A 217 -9.40 -21.19 23.40
C PRO A 217 -8.31 -20.51 24.20
N ALA A 218 -8.68 -19.93 25.35
CA ALA A 218 -7.76 -19.31 26.28
C ALA A 218 -6.71 -20.35 26.70
N ALA A 219 -5.43 -19.95 26.64
CA ALA A 219 -4.36 -20.77 27.18
C ALA A 219 -4.61 -21.03 28.66
N VAL A 220 -4.76 -22.30 29.02
CA VAL A 220 -4.80 -22.73 30.43
C VAL A 220 -3.41 -22.51 30.98
N VAL A 221 -3.27 -21.55 31.88
CA VAL A 221 -2.08 -21.43 32.74
C VAL A 221 -2.30 -22.43 33.85
N GLU A 222 -1.59 -23.55 33.83
CA GLU A 222 -1.51 -24.44 34.98
C GLU A 222 -0.65 -23.83 36.05
N PRO A 223 -0.93 -24.10 37.36
CA PRO A 223 -0.34 -23.46 38.52
C PRO A 223 1.15 -23.82 38.77
#